data_ed41a17d2faad0532ce5c4b3c5d4fb32
#
_entry.id   ed41a17d2faad0532ce5c4b3c5d4fb32
#
_cell.length_a   1.000
_cell.length_b   1.000
_cell.length_c   1.000
_cell.angle_alpha   90.00
_cell.angle_beta   90.00
_cell.angle_gamma   90.00
#
_symmetry.space_group_name_H-M   'P 1'
#
loop_
_entity.id
_entity.type
_entity.pdbx_description
1 polymer ?
#
loop_
_entity_poly.entity_id
_entity_poly.type
_entity_poly.pdbx_seq_one_letter_code
_entity_poly.pdbx_strand_id
1 'polypeptide(L)'
;MPKHLLATTMLLLLFSTHSTQASDLYQVGVSRVDITPDYPIRLNGFGNRRQESAGVSQQIYAKSLAITGTGDAAGATLVLVTLDSLGIRQTMVDEVARRLMTSHQLPAVNLVVTFTHSHCTPKVNGASDNIFSEPIPATHQQHIDRYTKELTDRITRAARQALDAMKPAHLEWAIGTVTFAKNRRTANGPVDHDLPMLVVRDKDSSQPRAVYVSYGCHCVTLSFNQISGDWAGYAAEMIERQFPGAVALVSIGAGSDQNPASGVTGDKVEVAAAQGLQIASEVQRLLAGELKRIAGPPRSIRRQIALPLQPPPTREQLVTRSKAGGAQGYNALTQLQRLDRGQQLVTEVDYPIQTWTFGDSLCMTFLAGEVCVDYANRLKRELNRERFWLNAYSNDFGCYIPSERLLAEGGYGGGAEMPYFALPSIFQSGLEQKIVAEVQSQVPESFHVPTGTQGVPAKSPQDSLRCMQTSTKLEVVLAAAEPDVTDPVAIDFGPDGRLWVAEMNDYGHDVYASFPPTSRVRWLRDT
;
A
#
# COMPACT_ATOMS: atom_id res chain seq x y z
N MET A 1 50.11 -77.61 2.08
CA MET A 1 48.97 -77.02 1.38
C MET A 1 48.56 -75.74 2.11
N PRO A 2 48.91 -74.54 1.61
CA PRO A 2 48.52 -73.29 2.25
C PRO A 2 47.13 -72.81 1.72
N LYS A 3 46.31 -72.37 2.61
CA LYS A 3 44.99 -71.77 2.34
C LYS A 3 45.18 -70.26 2.02
N HIS A 4 44.85 -69.86 0.81
CA HIS A 4 44.76 -68.44 0.43
C HIS A 4 43.52 -67.78 0.98
N LEU A 5 43.70 -66.74 1.80
CA LEU A 5 42.67 -65.86 2.29
C LEU A 5 42.54 -64.66 1.32
N LEU A 6 41.47 -64.57 0.56
CA LEU A 6 41.14 -63.39 -0.24
C LEU A 6 40.54 -62.32 0.66
N ALA A 7 41.21 -61.21 0.85
CA ALA A 7 40.66 -60.02 1.51
C ALA A 7 39.96 -59.13 0.44
N THR A 8 38.64 -59.04 0.48
CA THR A 8 37.86 -58.17 -0.36
C THR A 8 37.82 -56.78 0.27
N THR A 9 38.56 -55.83 -0.27
CA THR A 9 38.53 -54.43 0.15
C THR A 9 37.31 -53.74 -0.46
N MET A 10 36.33 -53.43 0.38
CA MET A 10 35.11 -52.69 0.01
C MET A 10 35.40 -51.18 0.05
N LEU A 11 35.53 -50.56 -1.13
CA LEU A 11 35.75 -49.13 -1.29
C LEU A 11 34.40 -48.39 -1.08
N LEU A 12 34.19 -47.78 0.08
CA LEU A 12 33.04 -46.88 0.34
C LEU A 12 33.29 -45.55 -0.36
N LEU A 13 32.62 -45.34 -1.48
CA LEU A 13 32.49 -44.02 -2.12
C LEU A 13 31.47 -43.19 -1.31
N LEU A 14 31.99 -42.29 -0.47
CA LEU A 14 31.20 -41.22 0.14
C LEU A 14 30.84 -40.21 -0.95
N PHE A 15 29.63 -40.32 -1.50
CA PHE A 15 29.02 -39.24 -2.27
C PHE A 15 28.65 -38.14 -1.28
N SER A 16 29.50 -37.12 -1.16
CA SER A 16 29.12 -35.83 -0.56
C SER A 16 28.06 -35.20 -1.46
N THR A 17 26.82 -35.36 -1.11
CA THR A 17 25.73 -34.53 -1.66
C THR A 17 26.00 -33.11 -1.19
N HIS A 18 26.74 -32.34 -1.96
CA HIS A 18 26.68 -30.90 -1.85
C HIS A 18 25.23 -30.52 -2.25
N SER A 19 24.37 -30.28 -1.25
CA SER A 19 23.17 -29.49 -1.50
C SER A 19 23.69 -28.12 -1.97
N THR A 20 23.65 -27.86 -3.26
CA THR A 20 23.76 -26.51 -3.78
C THR A 20 22.62 -25.72 -3.18
N GLN A 21 22.91 -25.02 -2.09
CA GLN A 21 22.01 -24.03 -1.55
C GLN A 21 21.79 -23.03 -2.70
N ALA A 22 20.55 -23.01 -3.24
CA ALA A 22 20.18 -22.10 -4.32
C ALA A 22 20.67 -20.71 -3.96
N SER A 23 21.38 -20.06 -4.87
CA SER A 23 21.96 -18.76 -4.54
C SER A 23 20.83 -17.73 -4.47
N ASP A 24 20.40 -17.37 -3.26
CA ASP A 24 19.42 -16.32 -2.96
C ASP A 24 19.96 -14.91 -3.26
N LEU A 25 20.87 -14.80 -4.21
CA LEU A 25 21.49 -13.54 -4.61
C LEU A 25 20.72 -12.90 -5.77
N TYR A 26 20.51 -11.62 -5.62
CA TYR A 26 19.96 -10.74 -6.65
C TYR A 26 21.02 -9.72 -7.07
N GLN A 27 20.91 -9.19 -8.28
CA GLN A 27 21.55 -7.94 -8.65
C GLN A 27 20.57 -6.82 -8.28
N VAL A 28 20.98 -5.90 -7.43
CA VAL A 28 20.12 -4.83 -6.95
C VAL A 28 20.83 -3.50 -7.09
N GLY A 29 20.15 -2.53 -7.71
CA GLY A 29 20.62 -1.16 -7.81
C GLY A 29 19.66 -0.21 -7.12
N VAL A 30 20.20 0.88 -6.57
CA VAL A 30 19.43 1.88 -5.83
C VAL A 30 19.85 3.27 -6.25
N SER A 31 18.92 4.20 -6.32
CA SER A 31 19.21 5.59 -6.62
C SER A 31 18.28 6.55 -5.89
N ARG A 32 18.72 7.81 -5.79
CA ARG A 32 17.96 8.95 -5.29
C ARG A 32 18.20 10.16 -6.17
N VAL A 33 17.15 10.78 -6.65
CA VAL A 33 17.17 12.00 -7.48
C VAL A 33 16.30 13.06 -6.84
N ASP A 34 16.84 14.24 -6.61
CA ASP A 34 16.08 15.40 -6.14
C ASP A 34 15.08 15.85 -7.23
N ILE A 35 13.81 15.98 -6.85
CA ILE A 35 12.72 16.43 -7.71
C ILE A 35 12.14 17.77 -7.25
N THR A 36 12.77 18.43 -6.27
CA THR A 36 12.35 19.75 -5.78
C THR A 36 12.53 20.78 -6.89
N PRO A 37 11.48 21.56 -7.25
CA PRO A 37 11.65 22.67 -8.19
C PRO A 37 12.41 23.84 -7.56
N ASP A 38 13.16 24.57 -8.37
CA ASP A 38 13.90 25.78 -7.99
C ASP A 38 13.10 27.08 -8.28
N TYR A 39 11.82 26.95 -8.54
CA TYR A 39 10.88 28.04 -8.81
C TYR A 39 9.56 27.80 -8.06
N PRO A 40 8.79 28.89 -7.79
CA PRO A 40 7.45 28.75 -7.21
C PRO A 40 6.54 27.93 -8.11
N ILE A 41 5.72 27.06 -7.50
CA ILE A 41 4.75 26.23 -8.22
C ILE A 41 3.52 25.99 -7.36
N ARG A 42 2.36 25.89 -7.97
CA ARG A 42 1.13 25.55 -7.26
C ARG A 42 1.19 24.13 -6.70
N LEU A 43 0.95 23.98 -5.39
CA LEU A 43 0.93 22.68 -4.74
C LEU A 43 -0.44 22.02 -4.92
N ASN A 44 -0.47 20.70 -4.96
CA ASN A 44 -1.69 19.90 -5.13
C ASN A 44 -2.29 19.46 -3.76
N GLY A 45 -3.44 18.74 -3.79
CA GLY A 45 -4.06 18.05 -2.65
C GLY A 45 -5.09 18.88 -1.88
N PHE A 46 -5.01 20.22 -1.86
CA PHE A 46 -6.01 21.07 -1.19
C PHE A 46 -6.68 22.02 -2.19
N GLY A 47 -8.01 21.92 -2.26
CA GLY A 47 -8.81 22.70 -3.23
C GLY A 47 -8.87 24.21 -2.98
N ASN A 48 -8.48 24.68 -1.81
CA ASN A 48 -8.46 26.10 -1.45
C ASN A 48 -7.17 26.84 -1.81
N ARG A 49 -6.15 26.15 -2.30
CA ARG A 49 -4.89 26.80 -2.72
C ARG A 49 -5.09 27.69 -3.94
N ARG A 50 -4.60 28.93 -3.85
CA ARG A 50 -4.71 29.94 -4.90
C ARG A 50 -3.36 30.48 -5.35
N GLN A 51 -2.34 30.36 -4.51
CA GLN A 51 -0.99 30.85 -4.74
C GLN A 51 -0.03 29.70 -5.03
N GLU A 52 1.08 30.01 -5.68
CA GLU A 52 2.21 29.11 -5.79
C GLU A 52 2.93 28.97 -4.44
N SER A 53 3.80 27.97 -4.32
CA SER A 53 4.51 27.65 -3.09
C SER A 53 5.33 28.84 -2.57
N ALA A 54 5.30 29.03 -1.25
CA ALA A 54 6.05 30.09 -0.56
C ALA A 54 7.52 29.72 -0.31
N GLY A 55 7.92 28.47 -0.62
CA GLY A 55 9.27 27.97 -0.41
C GLY A 55 9.29 26.46 -0.25
N VAL A 56 10.43 25.98 0.24
CA VAL A 56 10.72 24.56 0.48
C VAL A 56 11.01 24.37 1.97
N SER A 57 10.17 23.60 2.65
CA SER A 57 10.39 23.17 4.04
C SER A 57 11.19 21.88 4.09
N GLN A 58 11.00 20.99 3.14
CA GLN A 58 11.73 19.75 3.00
C GLN A 58 11.91 19.43 1.52
N GLN A 59 13.11 18.99 1.13
CA GLN A 59 13.36 18.50 -0.22
C GLN A 59 12.58 17.23 -0.50
N ILE A 60 12.18 17.03 -1.75
CA ILE A 60 11.38 15.90 -2.22
C ILE A 60 12.17 15.11 -3.27
N TYR A 61 11.92 13.79 -3.32
CA TYR A 61 12.77 12.88 -4.08
C TYR A 61 11.98 11.90 -4.95
N ALA A 62 12.60 11.49 -6.06
CA ALA A 62 12.35 10.24 -6.75
C ALA A 62 13.43 9.24 -6.34
N LYS A 63 13.05 8.11 -5.77
CA LYS A 63 13.96 7.06 -5.34
C LYS A 63 13.63 5.78 -6.09
N SER A 64 14.65 5.04 -6.55
CA SER A 64 14.44 3.86 -7.37
C SER A 64 15.19 2.65 -6.84
N LEU A 65 14.56 1.49 -6.98
CA LEU A 65 15.08 0.18 -6.67
C LEU A 65 14.93 -0.70 -7.91
N ALA A 66 16.04 -1.18 -8.47
CA ALA A 66 16.08 -2.14 -9.56
C ALA A 66 16.53 -3.51 -9.04
N ILE A 67 15.83 -4.59 -9.38
CA ILE A 67 16.06 -5.94 -8.88
C ILE A 67 16.07 -6.92 -10.04
N THR A 68 17.10 -7.74 -10.15
CA THR A 68 17.19 -8.87 -11.10
C THR A 68 17.65 -10.12 -10.36
N GLY A 69 16.94 -11.22 -10.54
CA GLY A 69 17.37 -12.52 -9.99
C GLY A 69 18.56 -13.10 -10.75
N THR A 70 19.39 -13.86 -10.07
CA THR A 70 20.57 -14.52 -10.64
C THR A 70 20.57 -16.02 -10.34
N GLY A 71 21.28 -16.83 -11.17
CA GLY A 71 21.36 -18.27 -10.96
C GLY A 71 19.98 -18.93 -10.97
N ASP A 72 19.65 -19.69 -9.93
CA ASP A 72 18.37 -20.38 -9.79
C ASP A 72 17.19 -19.42 -9.56
N ALA A 73 17.47 -18.18 -9.13
CA ALA A 73 16.51 -17.10 -9.00
C ALA A 73 16.40 -16.24 -10.28
N ALA A 74 16.98 -16.67 -11.42
CA ALA A 74 16.92 -15.89 -12.66
C ALA A 74 15.47 -15.61 -13.08
N GLY A 75 15.18 -14.35 -13.40
CA GLY A 75 13.83 -13.89 -13.72
C GLY A 75 13.85 -12.50 -14.35
N ALA A 76 12.73 -11.81 -14.23
CA ALA A 76 12.59 -10.47 -14.77
C ALA A 76 13.48 -9.45 -14.04
N THR A 77 13.94 -8.42 -14.73
CA THR A 77 14.41 -7.19 -14.10
C THR A 77 13.21 -6.33 -13.74
N LEU A 78 13.02 -6.06 -12.45
CA LEU A 78 11.93 -5.24 -11.92
C LEU A 78 12.49 -3.88 -11.48
N VAL A 79 11.74 -2.81 -11.74
CA VAL A 79 12.10 -1.45 -11.32
C VAL A 79 10.94 -0.82 -10.57
N LEU A 80 11.17 -0.48 -9.30
CA LEU A 80 10.28 0.34 -8.49
C LEU A 80 10.82 1.76 -8.43
N VAL A 81 9.94 2.74 -8.60
CA VAL A 81 10.23 4.14 -8.29
C VAL A 81 9.21 4.64 -7.27
N THR A 82 9.67 5.18 -6.15
CA THR A 82 8.84 5.91 -5.20
C THR A 82 9.01 7.42 -5.39
N LEU A 83 7.92 8.17 -5.32
CA LEU A 83 7.91 9.61 -5.52
C LEU A 83 7.33 10.33 -4.30
N ASP A 84 7.99 11.39 -3.85
CA ASP A 84 7.36 12.37 -2.99
C ASP A 84 6.46 13.27 -3.87
N SER A 85 5.25 12.81 -4.12
CA SER A 85 4.27 13.46 -4.99
C SER A 85 2.86 13.11 -4.53
N LEU A 86 1.89 13.98 -4.79
CA LEU A 86 0.47 13.64 -4.61
C LEU A 86 0.07 12.48 -5.52
N GLY A 87 0.56 12.50 -6.76
CA GLY A 87 0.32 11.46 -7.74
C GLY A 87 0.65 11.91 -9.15
N ILE A 88 0.87 10.94 -10.03
CA ILE A 88 1.11 11.16 -11.46
C ILE A 88 0.16 10.29 -12.29
N ARG A 89 -0.02 10.64 -13.55
CA ARG A 89 -0.90 9.90 -14.45
C ARG A 89 -0.17 8.76 -15.16
N GLN A 90 -0.92 7.75 -15.54
CA GLN A 90 -0.42 6.60 -16.32
C GLN A 90 0.36 7.04 -17.56
N THR A 91 -0.07 8.10 -18.25
CA THR A 91 0.63 8.64 -19.44
C THR A 91 2.08 9.05 -19.14
N MET A 92 2.37 9.55 -17.93
CA MET A 92 3.75 9.86 -17.52
C MET A 92 4.53 8.55 -17.26
N VAL A 93 3.90 7.56 -16.62
CA VAL A 93 4.50 6.24 -16.37
C VAL A 93 4.81 5.53 -17.69
N ASP A 94 3.90 5.57 -18.66
CA ASP A 94 4.07 4.98 -19.98
C ASP A 94 5.22 5.64 -20.75
N GLU A 95 5.38 6.97 -20.64
CA GLU A 95 6.53 7.67 -21.23
C GLU A 95 7.85 7.28 -20.58
N VAL A 96 7.89 7.13 -19.24
CA VAL A 96 9.07 6.62 -18.54
C VAL A 96 9.38 5.18 -18.99
N ALA A 97 8.38 4.31 -19.08
CA ALA A 97 8.53 2.93 -19.54
C ALA A 97 9.07 2.86 -20.98
N ARG A 98 8.55 3.69 -21.88
CA ARG A 98 9.03 3.79 -23.27
C ARG A 98 10.52 4.19 -23.33
N ARG A 99 10.94 5.14 -22.49
CA ARG A 99 12.35 5.57 -22.42
C ARG A 99 13.27 4.50 -21.85
N LEU A 100 12.78 3.74 -20.84
CA LEU A 100 13.53 2.62 -20.25
C LEU A 100 13.61 1.41 -21.20
N MET A 101 12.55 1.15 -21.97
CA MET A 101 12.60 0.16 -23.04
C MET A 101 13.68 0.48 -24.07
N THR A 102 13.78 1.76 -24.49
CA THR A 102 14.80 2.20 -25.45
C THR A 102 16.22 2.10 -24.90
N SER A 103 16.44 2.44 -23.62
CA SER A 103 17.79 2.55 -23.06
C SER A 103 18.30 1.27 -22.38
N HIS A 104 17.42 0.48 -21.77
CA HIS A 104 17.75 -0.69 -20.95
C HIS A 104 16.97 -1.94 -21.34
N GLN A 105 16.18 -1.90 -22.40
CA GLN A 105 15.30 -2.99 -22.84
C GLN A 105 14.35 -3.48 -21.71
N LEU A 106 13.96 -2.58 -20.80
CA LEU A 106 13.05 -2.87 -19.70
C LEU A 106 11.61 -2.90 -20.21
N PRO A 107 10.91 -4.05 -20.16
CA PRO A 107 9.50 -4.12 -20.52
C PRO A 107 8.64 -3.26 -19.59
N ALA A 108 7.62 -2.60 -20.13
CA ALA A 108 6.72 -1.72 -19.35
C ALA A 108 6.06 -2.43 -18.16
N VAL A 109 5.77 -3.73 -18.30
CA VAL A 109 5.20 -4.57 -17.23
C VAL A 109 6.13 -4.72 -16.03
N ASN A 110 7.42 -4.43 -16.17
CA ASN A 110 8.41 -4.56 -15.11
C ASN A 110 8.68 -3.24 -14.36
N LEU A 111 8.05 -2.13 -14.78
CA LEU A 111 8.12 -0.84 -14.11
C LEU A 111 6.90 -0.64 -13.19
N VAL A 112 7.15 -0.24 -11.96
CA VAL A 112 6.14 0.31 -11.04
C VAL A 112 6.59 1.69 -10.59
N VAL A 113 5.67 2.64 -10.58
CA VAL A 113 5.86 3.96 -9.97
C VAL A 113 4.80 4.15 -8.90
N THR A 114 5.24 4.33 -7.65
CA THR A 114 4.36 4.61 -6.50
C THR A 114 4.59 6.02 -6.00
N PHE A 115 3.64 6.60 -5.28
CA PHE A 115 3.78 7.93 -4.73
C PHE A 115 3.31 8.02 -3.29
N THR A 116 3.95 8.91 -2.51
CA THR A 116 3.66 9.12 -1.09
C THR A 116 2.35 9.84 -0.84
N HIS A 117 1.73 10.37 -1.88
CA HIS A 117 0.50 11.17 -1.80
C HIS A 117 0.61 12.38 -0.87
N SER A 118 1.80 12.98 -0.73
CA SER A 118 1.96 14.19 0.06
C SER A 118 1.16 15.35 -0.54
N HIS A 119 0.34 15.97 0.30
CA HIS A 119 -0.46 17.13 -0.06
C HIS A 119 0.35 18.43 -0.09
N CYS A 120 1.65 18.39 0.14
CA CYS A 120 2.57 19.52 0.08
C CYS A 120 3.58 19.39 -1.07
N THR A 121 3.18 18.77 -2.17
CA THR A 121 4.02 18.58 -3.35
C THR A 121 3.46 19.27 -4.58
N PRO A 122 4.32 19.58 -5.57
CA PRO A 122 3.91 20.28 -6.78
C PRO A 122 2.79 19.58 -7.55
N LYS A 123 1.87 20.38 -8.10
CA LYS A 123 0.88 19.88 -9.04
C LYS A 123 1.54 19.45 -10.34
N VAL A 124 1.08 18.33 -10.89
CA VAL A 124 1.40 17.87 -12.25
C VAL A 124 0.13 17.80 -13.10
N ASN A 125 0.28 17.87 -14.41
CA ASN A 125 -0.84 17.78 -15.35
C ASN A 125 -1.57 16.44 -15.24
N GLY A 126 -2.88 16.48 -15.33
CA GLY A 126 -3.76 15.31 -15.29
C GLY A 126 -4.07 14.80 -13.88
N ALA A 127 -3.30 15.14 -12.87
CA ALA A 127 -3.50 14.72 -11.49
C ALA A 127 -4.51 15.63 -10.77
N SER A 128 -5.76 15.19 -10.62
CA SER A 128 -6.86 15.97 -10.01
C SER A 128 -7.02 17.38 -10.61
N ASP A 129 -7.24 17.49 -11.92
CA ASP A 129 -7.22 18.76 -12.64
C ASP A 129 -8.29 19.77 -12.20
N ASN A 130 -9.40 19.29 -11.66
CA ASN A 130 -10.49 20.13 -11.15
C ASN A 130 -10.37 20.45 -9.66
N ILE A 131 -9.27 20.07 -8.97
CA ILE A 131 -9.16 20.20 -7.51
C ILE A 131 -9.40 21.64 -7.01
N PHE A 132 -8.97 22.65 -7.77
CA PHE A 132 -9.11 24.05 -7.36
C PHE A 132 -10.49 24.63 -7.64
N SER A 133 -11.34 23.95 -8.42
CA SER A 133 -12.70 24.39 -8.79
C SER A 133 -12.73 25.76 -9.47
N GLU A 134 -11.64 26.13 -10.13
CA GLU A 134 -11.46 27.37 -10.90
C GLU A 134 -10.35 27.17 -11.95
N PRO A 135 -10.31 28.00 -13.00
CA PRO A 135 -9.21 27.99 -13.95
C PRO A 135 -7.88 28.32 -13.26
N ILE A 136 -6.82 27.61 -13.64
CA ILE A 136 -5.47 27.91 -13.19
C ILE A 136 -4.94 29.11 -13.98
N PRO A 137 -4.34 30.15 -13.34
CA PRO A 137 -3.71 31.26 -14.04
C PRO A 137 -2.65 30.76 -15.02
N ALA A 138 -2.54 31.40 -16.18
CA ALA A 138 -1.65 30.97 -17.26
C ALA A 138 -0.17 30.88 -16.82
N THR A 139 0.29 31.78 -15.95
CA THR A 139 1.64 31.73 -15.37
C THR A 139 1.86 30.51 -14.47
N HIS A 140 0.89 30.17 -13.62
CA HIS A 140 0.96 28.97 -12.79
C HIS A 140 0.91 27.70 -13.66
N GLN A 141 0.09 27.70 -14.71
CA GLN A 141 0.01 26.56 -15.64
C GLN A 141 1.35 26.32 -16.35
N GLN A 142 2.06 27.36 -16.74
CA GLN A 142 3.41 27.26 -17.36
C GLN A 142 4.40 26.56 -16.39
N HIS A 143 4.37 26.88 -15.10
CA HIS A 143 5.21 26.20 -14.10
C HIS A 143 4.81 24.74 -13.92
N ILE A 144 3.51 24.43 -13.92
CA ILE A 144 3.00 23.05 -13.85
C ILE A 144 3.44 22.24 -15.09
N ASP A 145 3.33 22.83 -16.28
CA ASP A 145 3.75 22.18 -17.55
C ASP A 145 5.26 21.87 -17.53
N ARG A 146 6.06 22.86 -17.12
CA ARG A 146 7.51 22.73 -16.97
C ARG A 146 7.84 21.61 -15.98
N TYR A 147 7.25 21.64 -14.78
CA TYR A 147 7.51 20.65 -13.74
C TYR A 147 7.08 19.25 -14.15
N THR A 148 5.94 19.09 -14.82
CA THR A 148 5.46 17.79 -15.31
C THR A 148 6.48 17.13 -16.23
N LYS A 149 7.10 17.92 -17.13
CA LYS A 149 8.17 17.44 -18.02
C LYS A 149 9.43 17.10 -17.24
N GLU A 150 9.91 18.03 -16.38
CA GLU A 150 11.09 17.83 -15.55
C GLU A 150 10.96 16.61 -14.64
N LEU A 151 9.78 16.40 -14.02
CA LEU A 151 9.52 15.24 -13.18
C LEU A 151 9.62 13.94 -13.97
N THR A 152 9.04 13.88 -15.18
CA THR A 152 9.17 12.72 -16.08
C THR A 152 10.63 12.40 -16.40
N ASP A 153 11.45 13.44 -16.66
CA ASP A 153 12.88 13.30 -16.92
C ASP A 153 13.63 12.79 -15.68
N ARG A 154 13.29 13.31 -14.49
CA ARG A 154 13.92 12.93 -13.21
C ARG A 154 13.54 11.51 -12.78
N ILE A 155 12.27 11.08 -12.97
CA ILE A 155 11.83 9.69 -12.76
C ILE A 155 12.64 8.74 -13.67
N THR A 156 12.74 9.06 -14.96
CA THR A 156 13.51 8.27 -15.91
C THR A 156 14.97 8.17 -15.49
N ARG A 157 15.57 9.28 -15.04
CA ARG A 157 16.96 9.31 -14.55
C ARG A 157 17.14 8.44 -13.31
N ALA A 158 16.22 8.51 -12.33
CA ALA A 158 16.28 7.68 -11.13
C ALA A 158 16.26 6.18 -11.49
N ALA A 159 15.33 5.76 -12.35
CA ALA A 159 15.24 4.38 -12.80
C ALA A 159 16.53 3.91 -13.52
N ARG A 160 17.09 4.72 -14.43
CA ARG A 160 18.35 4.41 -15.13
C ARG A 160 19.51 4.28 -14.15
N GLN A 161 19.69 5.23 -13.24
CA GLN A 161 20.76 5.18 -12.23
C GLN A 161 20.68 3.93 -11.36
N ALA A 162 19.48 3.48 -11.00
CA ALA A 162 19.31 2.22 -10.27
C ALA A 162 19.71 1.02 -11.13
N LEU A 163 19.30 0.98 -12.41
CA LEU A 163 19.67 -0.08 -13.35
C LEU A 163 21.19 -0.14 -13.57
N ASP A 164 21.86 1.01 -13.71
CA ASP A 164 23.31 1.11 -13.92
C ASP A 164 24.12 0.76 -12.65
N ALA A 165 23.52 0.88 -11.47
CA ALA A 165 24.18 0.68 -10.17
C ALA A 165 23.99 -0.72 -9.56
N MET A 166 23.54 -1.69 -10.33
CA MET A 166 23.29 -3.06 -9.84
C MET A 166 24.54 -3.75 -9.29
N LYS A 167 24.40 -4.36 -8.11
CA LYS A 167 25.43 -5.14 -7.42
C LYS A 167 24.79 -6.33 -6.72
N PRO A 168 25.56 -7.41 -6.42
CA PRO A 168 25.05 -8.54 -5.66
C PRO A 168 24.51 -8.15 -4.29
N ALA A 169 23.32 -8.62 -3.97
CA ALA A 169 22.65 -8.35 -2.71
C ALA A 169 21.69 -9.47 -2.31
N HIS A 170 21.38 -9.52 -1.03
CA HIS A 170 20.28 -10.28 -0.48
C HIS A 170 19.05 -9.40 -0.30
N LEU A 171 17.88 -10.01 -0.48
CA LEU A 171 16.59 -9.40 -0.17
C LEU A 171 16.01 -10.09 1.04
N GLU A 172 15.50 -9.29 1.97
CA GLU A 172 14.85 -9.75 3.19
C GLU A 172 13.59 -8.90 3.41
N TRP A 173 12.61 -9.45 4.14
CA TRP A 173 11.41 -8.70 4.44
C TRP A 173 10.84 -9.08 5.81
N ALA A 174 10.01 -8.19 6.34
CA ALA A 174 9.24 -8.37 7.56
C ALA A 174 7.98 -7.51 7.52
N ILE A 175 7.05 -7.77 8.44
CA ILE A 175 5.89 -6.91 8.68
C ILE A 175 6.00 -6.38 10.11
N GLY A 176 6.01 -5.07 10.26
CA GLY A 176 5.91 -4.35 11.52
C GLY A 176 4.52 -3.78 11.74
N THR A 177 4.40 -2.93 12.76
CA THR A 177 3.14 -2.28 13.11
C THR A 177 3.39 -0.84 13.53
N VAL A 178 2.62 0.10 12.95
CA VAL A 178 2.60 1.50 13.34
C VAL A 178 1.15 1.95 13.50
N THR A 179 0.83 2.76 14.51
CA THR A 179 -0.56 2.96 14.96
C THR A 179 -1.07 4.39 14.87
N PHE A 180 -0.37 5.30 14.18
CA PHE A 180 -0.84 6.69 14.09
C PHE A 180 -1.96 6.90 13.04
N ALA A 181 -2.27 5.93 12.20
CA ALA A 181 -3.42 6.01 11.29
C ALA A 181 -4.74 5.74 12.03
N LYS A 182 -5.80 6.44 11.61
CA LYS A 182 -7.18 6.16 12.00
C LYS A 182 -8.12 6.29 10.80
N ASN A 183 -9.23 5.56 10.80
CA ASN A 183 -10.27 5.77 9.79
C ASN A 183 -10.84 7.19 9.92
N ARG A 184 -10.91 7.94 8.82
CA ARG A 184 -11.39 9.32 8.80
C ARG A 184 -12.87 9.45 8.48
N ARG A 185 -13.49 8.40 7.96
CA ARG A 185 -14.91 8.38 7.57
C ARG A 185 -15.81 7.84 8.66
N THR A 186 -15.41 6.72 9.25
CA THR A 186 -16.23 5.95 10.19
C THR A 186 -15.56 5.97 11.55
N ALA A 187 -16.25 6.43 12.57
CA ALA A 187 -15.75 6.35 13.95
C ALA A 187 -15.51 4.87 14.31
N ASN A 188 -14.29 4.56 14.76
CA ASN A 188 -13.82 3.19 15.01
C ASN A 188 -13.92 2.26 13.79
N GLY A 189 -13.91 2.83 12.57
CA GLY A 189 -13.91 2.08 11.32
C GLY A 189 -12.62 1.28 11.12
N PRO A 190 -12.60 0.43 10.07
CA PRO A 190 -11.46 -0.43 9.79
C PRO A 190 -10.17 0.38 9.57
N VAL A 191 -9.04 -0.18 10.03
CA VAL A 191 -7.69 0.38 9.88
C VAL A 191 -6.73 -0.73 9.49
N ASP A 192 -5.69 -0.40 8.74
CA ASP A 192 -4.54 -1.26 8.46
C ASP A 192 -3.29 -0.64 9.07
N HIS A 193 -2.79 -1.21 10.15
CA HIS A 193 -1.61 -0.75 10.86
C HIS A 193 -0.33 -1.52 10.48
N ASP A 194 -0.39 -2.44 9.53
CA ASP A 194 0.78 -3.17 9.09
C ASP A 194 1.77 -2.21 8.40
N LEU A 195 3.05 -2.41 8.71
CA LEU A 195 4.19 -1.77 8.08
C LEU A 195 5.06 -2.85 7.41
N PRO A 196 4.72 -3.31 6.20
CA PRO A 196 5.61 -4.19 5.47
C PRO A 196 6.90 -3.46 5.11
N MET A 197 8.02 -4.18 5.20
CA MET A 197 9.37 -3.69 4.97
C MET A 197 10.16 -4.69 4.12
N LEU A 198 10.76 -4.21 3.03
CA LEU A 198 11.75 -4.93 2.24
C LEU A 198 13.13 -4.29 2.46
N VAL A 199 14.12 -5.11 2.69
CA VAL A 199 15.51 -4.69 2.96
C VAL A 199 16.43 -5.25 1.90
N VAL A 200 17.33 -4.42 1.40
CA VAL A 200 18.44 -4.79 0.55
C VAL A 200 19.72 -4.74 1.37
N ARG A 201 20.44 -5.85 1.45
CA ARG A 201 21.78 -5.92 2.05
C ARG A 201 22.80 -6.37 1.02
N ASP A 202 23.95 -5.71 0.98
CA ASP A 202 25.07 -6.20 0.19
C ASP A 202 25.49 -7.60 0.68
N LYS A 203 26.02 -8.41 -0.22
CA LYS A 203 26.34 -9.82 0.05
C LYS A 203 27.14 -10.02 1.35
N ASP A 204 28.08 -9.13 1.62
CA ASP A 204 29.04 -9.24 2.73
C ASP A 204 28.81 -8.15 3.80
N SER A 205 27.63 -7.53 3.85
CA SER A 205 27.31 -6.44 4.79
C SER A 205 26.09 -6.75 5.64
N SER A 206 26.17 -6.42 6.93
CA SER A 206 25.01 -6.41 7.83
C SER A 206 24.19 -5.13 7.71
N GLN A 207 24.75 -4.05 7.13
CA GLN A 207 24.07 -2.78 6.97
C GLN A 207 23.12 -2.80 5.77
N PRO A 208 21.93 -2.18 5.87
CA PRO A 208 21.02 -2.05 4.74
C PRO A 208 21.61 -1.07 3.70
N ARG A 209 21.52 -1.43 2.42
CA ARG A 209 21.77 -0.52 1.28
C ARG A 209 20.50 0.20 0.87
N ALA A 210 19.36 -0.45 1.05
CA ALA A 210 18.05 0.17 0.90
C ALA A 210 17.03 -0.44 1.85
N VAL A 211 16.06 0.39 2.23
CA VAL A 211 14.87 -0.02 2.99
C VAL A 211 13.65 0.51 2.25
N TYR A 212 12.72 -0.36 1.91
CA TYR A 212 11.45 0.02 1.31
C TYR A 212 10.30 -0.33 2.26
N VAL A 213 9.47 0.64 2.59
CA VAL A 213 8.30 0.48 3.47
C VAL A 213 7.04 1.04 2.83
N SER A 214 5.88 0.51 3.24
CA SER A 214 4.58 1.04 2.89
C SER A 214 3.69 1.14 4.11
N TYR A 215 2.89 2.21 4.21
CA TYR A 215 1.98 2.39 5.34
C TYR A 215 0.62 2.90 4.87
N GLY A 216 -0.47 2.27 5.34
CA GLY A 216 -1.84 2.59 4.95
C GLY A 216 -2.36 3.89 5.60
N CYS A 217 -1.78 5.04 5.27
CA CYS A 217 -2.18 6.31 5.86
C CYS A 217 -1.99 7.46 4.86
N HIS A 218 -2.99 8.33 4.72
CA HIS A 218 -2.91 9.56 3.93
C HIS A 218 -1.72 10.43 4.39
N CYS A 219 -0.94 10.92 3.45
CA CYS A 219 0.19 11.80 3.73
C CYS A 219 -0.26 13.26 3.73
N VAL A 220 -1.00 13.64 4.81
CA VAL A 220 -1.81 14.87 4.88
C VAL A 220 -1.71 15.57 6.24
N THR A 221 -0.65 15.34 7.00
CA THR A 221 -0.44 16.01 8.29
C THR A 221 -0.24 17.50 8.08
N LEU A 222 0.53 17.88 7.06
CA LEU A 222 0.81 19.28 6.71
C LEU A 222 -0.15 19.81 5.65
N SER A 223 -0.54 21.09 5.78
CA SER A 223 -1.37 21.79 4.80
C SER A 223 -0.87 23.20 4.46
N PHE A 224 0.31 23.57 4.97
CA PHE A 224 0.94 24.85 4.65
C PHE A 224 1.30 24.96 3.15
N ASN A 225 1.65 26.16 2.68
CA ASN A 225 1.96 26.38 1.27
C ASN A 225 3.48 26.30 0.99
N GLN A 226 4.18 25.34 1.61
CA GLN A 226 5.58 25.04 1.34
C GLN A 226 5.74 23.60 0.84
N ILE A 227 6.76 23.34 0.03
CA ILE A 227 7.08 22.02 -0.48
C ILE A 227 7.59 21.14 0.67
N SER A 228 7.01 19.94 0.83
CA SER A 228 7.40 18.96 1.85
C SER A 228 6.94 17.55 1.45
N GLY A 229 7.73 16.53 1.83
CA GLY A 229 7.34 15.12 1.75
C GLY A 229 6.39 14.67 2.86
N ASP A 230 5.99 15.59 3.79
CA ASP A 230 5.14 15.29 4.93
C ASP A 230 5.72 14.14 5.79
N TRP A 231 4.91 13.38 6.56
CA TRP A 231 5.41 12.29 7.41
C TRP A 231 6.22 11.24 6.62
N ALA A 232 5.89 10.99 5.35
CA ALA A 232 6.62 10.02 4.53
C ALA A 232 8.03 10.49 4.19
N GLY A 233 8.21 11.78 3.88
CA GLY A 233 9.51 12.40 3.69
C GLY A 233 10.35 12.36 4.96
N TYR A 234 9.76 12.67 6.13
CA TYR A 234 10.44 12.57 7.42
C TYR A 234 10.81 11.14 7.78
N ALA A 235 9.94 10.15 7.48
CA ALA A 235 10.26 8.75 7.69
C ALA A 235 11.51 8.34 6.89
N ALA A 236 11.53 8.66 5.59
CA ALA A 236 12.67 8.35 4.74
C ALA A 236 13.96 9.02 5.24
N GLU A 237 13.90 10.29 5.59
CA GLU A 237 15.05 11.04 6.11
C GLU A 237 15.59 10.45 7.42
N MET A 238 14.72 10.06 8.35
CA MET A 238 15.11 9.48 9.63
C MET A 238 15.69 8.07 9.46
N ILE A 239 15.15 7.24 8.57
CA ILE A 239 15.74 5.93 8.25
C ILE A 239 17.15 6.12 7.66
N GLU A 240 17.32 7.06 6.71
CA GLU A 240 18.63 7.36 6.10
C GLU A 240 19.63 7.91 7.11
N ARG A 241 19.19 8.67 8.13
CA ARG A 241 20.05 9.12 9.24
C ARG A 241 20.46 7.98 10.19
N GLN A 242 19.55 7.05 10.47
CA GLN A 242 19.84 5.87 11.31
C GLN A 242 20.76 4.87 10.61
N PHE A 243 20.68 4.78 9.28
CA PHE A 243 21.47 3.86 8.45
C PHE A 243 22.20 4.63 7.34
N PRO A 244 23.34 5.32 7.69
CA PRO A 244 24.10 6.12 6.72
C PRO A 244 24.52 5.31 5.49
N GLY A 245 24.21 5.83 4.32
CA GLY A 245 24.47 5.16 3.02
C GLY A 245 23.30 4.33 2.50
N ALA A 246 22.28 4.05 3.30
CA ALA A 246 21.04 3.46 2.83
C ALA A 246 20.17 4.47 2.09
N VAL A 247 19.37 3.99 1.14
CA VAL A 247 18.28 4.74 0.51
C VAL A 247 16.96 4.22 1.09
N ALA A 248 16.16 5.11 1.68
CA ALA A 248 14.85 4.77 2.21
C ALA A 248 13.75 5.13 1.21
N LEU A 249 13.03 4.13 0.71
CA LEU A 249 11.87 4.27 -0.17
C LEU A 249 10.61 4.16 0.68
N VAL A 250 9.66 5.07 0.49
CA VAL A 250 8.38 5.06 1.19
C VAL A 250 7.25 5.11 0.17
N SER A 251 6.25 4.27 0.35
CA SER A 251 4.99 4.30 -0.40
C SER A 251 3.79 4.27 0.52
N ILE A 252 2.59 4.37 -0.05
CA ILE A 252 1.34 4.31 0.72
C ILE A 252 0.59 3.03 0.37
N GLY A 253 0.08 2.35 1.41
CA GLY A 253 -0.89 1.27 1.30
C GLY A 253 -2.30 1.79 1.02
N ALA A 254 -3.32 0.99 1.30
CA ALA A 254 -4.73 1.36 1.11
C ALA A 254 -5.15 2.42 2.15
N GLY A 255 -4.83 3.68 1.89
CA GLY A 255 -4.93 4.79 2.84
C GLY A 255 -5.99 5.84 2.53
N SER A 256 -6.88 5.65 1.52
CA SER A 256 -7.78 6.73 1.10
C SER A 256 -8.76 7.17 2.19
N ASP A 257 -9.17 6.27 3.05
CA ASP A 257 -10.05 6.51 4.19
C ASP A 257 -9.34 6.50 5.54
N GLN A 258 -7.98 6.47 5.55
CA GLN A 258 -7.14 6.52 6.74
C GLN A 258 -6.32 7.80 6.78
N ASN A 259 -6.48 8.59 7.82
CA ASN A 259 -5.68 9.79 8.08
C ASN A 259 -4.79 9.59 9.31
N PRO A 260 -3.73 10.40 9.46
CA PRO A 260 -3.05 10.54 10.75
C PRO A 260 -4.05 10.87 11.87
N ALA A 261 -3.91 10.24 13.03
CA ALA A 261 -4.79 10.46 14.19
C ALA A 261 -4.79 11.92 14.66
N SER A 262 -3.69 12.65 14.41
CA SER A 262 -3.61 14.09 14.64
C SER A 262 -4.54 14.93 13.75
N GLY A 263 -5.03 14.35 12.65
CA GLY A 263 -5.69 15.10 11.58
C GLY A 263 -4.70 15.96 10.79
N VAL A 264 -5.24 16.93 10.04
CA VAL A 264 -4.47 17.97 9.34
C VAL A 264 -4.08 19.05 10.35
N THR A 265 -2.78 19.33 10.48
CA THR A 265 -2.25 20.20 11.54
C THR A 265 -1.72 21.56 11.06
N GLY A 266 -1.88 21.86 9.75
CA GLY A 266 -1.39 23.10 9.18
C GLY A 266 0.12 23.09 8.93
N ASP A 267 0.86 23.85 9.70
CA ASP A 267 2.31 24.03 9.57
C ASP A 267 3.13 23.31 10.66
N LYS A 268 2.51 22.45 11.47
CA LYS A 268 3.17 21.75 12.57
C LYS A 268 4.06 20.62 12.06
N VAL A 269 5.23 21.01 11.55
CA VAL A 269 6.23 20.06 11.01
C VAL A 269 6.70 19.05 12.05
N GLU A 270 6.72 19.41 13.33
CA GLU A 270 7.08 18.53 14.43
C GLU A 270 6.12 17.33 14.57
N VAL A 271 4.84 17.50 14.21
CA VAL A 271 3.86 16.39 14.21
C VAL A 271 4.16 15.41 13.08
N ALA A 272 4.40 15.90 11.87
CA ALA A 272 4.78 15.07 10.73
C ALA A 272 6.12 14.35 10.99
N ALA A 273 7.10 15.05 11.60
CA ALA A 273 8.38 14.48 11.99
C ALA A 273 8.21 13.38 13.05
N ALA A 274 7.34 13.58 14.05
CA ALA A 274 7.07 12.55 15.07
C ALA A 274 6.43 11.29 14.48
N GLN A 275 5.57 11.42 13.46
CA GLN A 275 4.99 10.29 12.72
C GLN A 275 6.06 9.57 11.88
N GLY A 276 6.94 10.33 11.20
CA GLY A 276 8.09 9.78 10.50
C GLY A 276 9.02 9.00 11.44
N LEU A 277 9.22 9.49 12.67
CA LEU A 277 10.01 8.82 13.69
C LEU A 277 9.39 7.49 14.13
N GLN A 278 8.06 7.37 14.21
CA GLN A 278 7.41 6.11 14.52
C GLN A 278 7.71 5.05 13.44
N ILE A 279 7.64 5.42 12.17
CA ILE A 279 8.04 4.53 11.05
C ILE A 279 9.51 4.13 11.18
N ALA A 280 10.42 5.10 11.36
CA ALA A 280 11.86 4.84 11.46
C ALA A 280 12.22 3.97 12.67
N SER A 281 11.54 4.17 13.81
CA SER A 281 11.75 3.37 15.03
C SER A 281 11.29 1.93 14.83
N GLU A 282 10.17 1.72 14.13
CA GLU A 282 9.70 0.37 13.81
C GLU A 282 10.63 -0.33 12.82
N VAL A 283 11.13 0.39 11.80
CA VAL A 283 12.16 -0.12 10.88
C VAL A 283 13.41 -0.55 11.67
N GLN A 284 13.89 0.27 12.60
CA GLN A 284 15.04 -0.08 13.45
C GLN A 284 14.78 -1.34 14.28
N ARG A 285 13.60 -1.45 14.88
CA ARG A 285 13.18 -2.64 15.66
C ARG A 285 13.17 -3.90 14.79
N LEU A 286 12.60 -3.82 13.58
CA LEU A 286 12.56 -4.94 12.64
C LEU A 286 13.95 -5.37 12.19
N LEU A 287 14.85 -4.41 11.88
CA LEU A 287 16.21 -4.68 11.45
C LEU A 287 17.09 -5.31 12.55
N ALA A 288 16.73 -5.11 13.81
CA ALA A 288 17.38 -5.76 14.95
C ALA A 288 16.84 -7.19 15.24
N GLY A 289 15.72 -7.58 14.62
CA GLY A 289 15.10 -8.87 14.76
C GLY A 289 15.44 -9.84 13.61
N GLU A 290 14.69 -10.94 13.55
CA GLU A 290 14.78 -11.91 12.46
C GLU A 290 13.97 -11.44 11.25
N LEU A 291 14.58 -11.45 10.07
CA LEU A 291 13.95 -11.12 8.79
C LEU A 291 13.76 -12.38 7.95
N LYS A 292 12.67 -12.45 7.21
CA LYS A 292 12.40 -13.53 6.26
C LYS A 292 13.24 -13.29 5.00
N ARG A 293 14.07 -14.26 4.61
CA ARG A 293 14.82 -14.21 3.36
C ARG A 293 13.88 -14.31 2.17
N ILE A 294 14.08 -13.47 1.16
CA ILE A 294 13.39 -13.57 -0.13
C ILE A 294 14.23 -14.45 -1.06
N ALA A 295 13.58 -15.42 -1.68
CA ALA A 295 14.16 -16.36 -2.61
C ALA A 295 13.25 -16.57 -3.83
N GLY A 296 13.85 -17.06 -4.93
CA GLY A 296 13.13 -17.40 -6.16
C GLY A 296 13.08 -16.26 -7.19
N PRO A 297 12.61 -16.57 -8.41
CA PRO A 297 12.66 -15.65 -9.54
C PRO A 297 11.71 -14.47 -9.38
N PRO A 298 12.18 -13.23 -9.62
CA PRO A 298 11.31 -12.08 -9.73
C PRO A 298 10.47 -12.17 -11.01
N ARG A 299 9.17 -11.95 -10.88
CA ARG A 299 8.20 -11.92 -11.99
C ARG A 299 7.25 -10.75 -11.82
N SER A 300 6.72 -10.27 -12.92
CA SER A 300 5.71 -9.19 -12.95
C SER A 300 4.58 -9.55 -13.89
N ILE A 301 3.35 -9.29 -13.45
CA ILE A 301 2.13 -9.34 -14.27
C ILE A 301 1.47 -7.98 -14.13
N ARG A 302 1.08 -7.36 -15.25
CA ARG A 302 0.26 -6.13 -15.27
C ARG A 302 -0.89 -6.32 -16.23
N ARG A 303 -2.10 -6.07 -15.74
CA ARG A 303 -3.30 -6.05 -16.57
C ARG A 303 -4.09 -4.79 -16.32
N GLN A 304 -4.91 -4.43 -17.30
CA GLN A 304 -5.81 -3.30 -17.24
C GLN A 304 -7.24 -3.80 -17.29
N ILE A 305 -8.06 -3.33 -16.37
CA ILE A 305 -9.50 -3.66 -16.32
C ILE A 305 -10.31 -2.38 -16.45
N ALA A 306 -11.49 -2.50 -17.07
CA ALA A 306 -12.44 -1.39 -17.15
C ALA A 306 -13.32 -1.38 -15.88
N LEU A 307 -13.34 -0.25 -15.18
CA LEU A 307 -14.24 0.01 -14.06
C LEU A 307 -15.38 0.92 -14.52
N PRO A 308 -16.60 0.40 -14.74
CA PRO A 308 -17.72 1.17 -15.26
C PRO A 308 -18.16 2.29 -14.32
N LEU A 309 -18.47 3.44 -14.89
CA LEU A 309 -19.14 4.55 -14.21
C LEU A 309 -20.66 4.44 -14.43
N GLN A 310 -21.43 5.02 -13.52
CA GLN A 310 -22.86 5.23 -13.75
C GLN A 310 -23.07 6.08 -15.02
N PRO A 311 -24.24 5.99 -15.67
CA PRO A 311 -24.52 6.78 -16.87
C PRO A 311 -24.16 8.25 -16.66
N PRO A 312 -23.44 8.87 -17.60
CA PRO A 312 -23.07 10.27 -17.47
C PRO A 312 -24.31 11.19 -17.52
N PRO A 313 -24.25 12.33 -16.85
CA PRO A 313 -25.38 13.29 -16.87
C PRO A 313 -25.63 13.81 -18.27
N THR A 314 -26.91 14.12 -18.57
CA THR A 314 -27.28 14.80 -19.83
C THR A 314 -26.77 16.23 -19.86
N ARG A 315 -26.73 16.83 -21.06
CA ARG A 315 -26.35 18.24 -21.20
C ARG A 315 -27.20 19.17 -20.32
N GLU A 316 -28.52 18.97 -20.26
CA GLU A 316 -29.45 19.76 -19.45
C GLU A 316 -29.14 19.62 -17.96
N GLN A 317 -28.83 18.42 -17.51
CA GLN A 317 -28.40 18.16 -16.13
C GLN A 317 -27.08 18.86 -15.81
N LEU A 318 -26.11 18.84 -16.75
CA LEU A 318 -24.83 19.54 -16.61
C LEU A 318 -25.03 21.06 -16.55
N VAL A 319 -25.89 21.64 -17.41
CA VAL A 319 -26.23 23.07 -17.37
C VAL A 319 -26.86 23.44 -16.01
N THR A 320 -27.69 22.59 -15.46
CA THR A 320 -28.29 22.82 -14.13
C THR A 320 -27.23 22.73 -13.03
N ARG A 321 -26.39 21.70 -13.03
CA ARG A 321 -25.30 21.50 -12.04
C ARG A 321 -24.26 22.61 -12.10
N SER A 322 -23.96 23.17 -13.28
CA SER A 322 -22.95 24.23 -13.43
C SER A 322 -23.29 25.52 -12.68
N LYS A 323 -24.58 25.72 -12.33
CA LYS A 323 -25.05 26.87 -11.54
C LYS A 323 -24.80 26.72 -10.03
N ALA A 324 -24.48 25.52 -9.56
CA ALA A 324 -24.30 25.25 -8.13
C ALA A 324 -23.00 25.83 -7.54
N GLY A 325 -22.03 26.21 -8.36
CA GLY A 325 -20.70 26.60 -7.89
C GLY A 325 -19.86 25.45 -7.31
N GLY A 326 -18.69 25.76 -6.77
CA GLY A 326 -17.76 24.80 -6.17
C GLY A 326 -17.33 23.67 -7.11
N ALA A 327 -16.86 22.55 -6.54
CA ALA A 327 -16.30 21.44 -7.31
C ALA A 327 -17.33 20.81 -8.26
N GLN A 328 -18.56 20.66 -7.84
CA GLN A 328 -19.64 20.08 -8.66
C GLN A 328 -19.97 20.97 -9.86
N GLY A 329 -20.14 22.27 -9.61
CA GLY A 329 -20.42 23.24 -10.68
C GLY A 329 -19.27 23.37 -11.67
N TYR A 330 -18.04 23.44 -11.16
CA TYR A 330 -16.84 23.53 -12.01
C TYR A 330 -16.65 22.25 -12.84
N ASN A 331 -16.87 21.07 -12.25
CA ASN A 331 -16.84 19.83 -13.00
C ASN A 331 -17.92 19.79 -14.10
N ALA A 332 -19.13 20.25 -13.81
CA ALA A 332 -20.18 20.33 -14.82
C ALA A 332 -19.79 21.23 -16.00
N LEU A 333 -19.13 22.38 -15.74
CA LEU A 333 -18.55 23.23 -16.80
C LEU A 333 -17.48 22.49 -17.60
N THR A 334 -16.60 21.73 -16.93
CA THR A 334 -15.57 20.89 -17.59
C THR A 334 -16.22 19.86 -18.52
N GLN A 335 -17.29 19.20 -18.08
CA GLN A 335 -18.00 18.22 -18.90
C GLN A 335 -18.73 18.88 -20.08
N LEU A 336 -19.34 20.05 -19.89
CA LEU A 336 -19.96 20.83 -20.98
C LEU A 336 -18.92 21.22 -22.03
N GLN A 337 -17.75 21.68 -21.62
CA GLN A 337 -16.66 22.01 -22.55
C GLN A 337 -16.19 20.80 -23.37
N ARG A 338 -16.18 19.59 -22.79
CA ARG A 338 -15.90 18.34 -23.53
C ARG A 338 -16.96 18.09 -24.60
N LEU A 339 -18.24 18.19 -24.24
CA LEU A 339 -19.35 18.05 -25.18
C LEU A 339 -19.31 19.09 -26.30
N ASP A 340 -18.97 20.35 -25.97
CA ASP A 340 -18.86 21.44 -26.94
C ASP A 340 -17.72 21.22 -27.96
N ARG A 341 -16.68 20.47 -27.58
CA ARG A 341 -15.60 20.02 -28.47
C ARG A 341 -15.94 18.74 -29.23
N GLY A 342 -17.17 18.23 -29.13
CA GLY A 342 -17.59 16.98 -29.77
C GLY A 342 -17.04 15.70 -29.11
N GLN A 343 -16.48 15.81 -27.89
CA GLN A 343 -15.97 14.65 -27.14
C GLN A 343 -17.11 13.96 -26.41
N GLN A 344 -17.03 12.63 -26.29
CA GLN A 344 -17.93 11.87 -25.43
C GLN A 344 -17.49 11.98 -23.96
N LEU A 345 -18.45 11.89 -23.06
CA LEU A 345 -18.14 11.79 -21.64
C LEU A 345 -17.64 10.40 -21.31
N VAL A 346 -16.71 10.33 -20.37
CA VAL A 346 -16.10 9.07 -19.90
C VAL A 346 -17.17 8.20 -19.24
N THR A 347 -17.25 6.93 -19.60
CA THR A 347 -18.21 5.93 -19.09
C THR A 347 -17.54 4.83 -18.26
N GLU A 348 -16.21 4.77 -18.26
CA GLU A 348 -15.42 3.81 -17.50
C GLU A 348 -14.05 4.39 -17.19
N VAL A 349 -13.39 3.84 -16.20
CA VAL A 349 -12.00 4.15 -15.84
C VAL A 349 -11.14 2.96 -16.18
N ASP A 350 -10.12 3.16 -17.02
CA ASP A 350 -9.07 2.18 -17.24
C ASP A 350 -8.22 2.05 -15.97
N TYR A 351 -8.20 0.86 -15.39
CA TYR A 351 -7.61 0.63 -14.08
C TYR A 351 -6.47 -0.40 -14.14
N PRO A 352 -5.20 0.03 -14.00
CA PRO A 352 -4.07 -0.90 -14.00
C PRO A 352 -3.94 -1.60 -12.65
N ILE A 353 -3.74 -2.90 -12.70
CA ILE A 353 -3.39 -3.77 -11.56
C ILE A 353 -2.10 -4.47 -11.90
N GLN A 354 -1.12 -4.39 -11.00
CA GLN A 354 0.18 -5.01 -11.21
C GLN A 354 0.58 -5.85 -10.00
N THR A 355 1.12 -7.04 -10.25
CA THR A 355 1.58 -7.95 -9.20
C THR A 355 3.01 -8.39 -9.48
N TRP A 356 3.87 -8.28 -8.47
CA TRP A 356 5.21 -8.84 -8.46
C TRP A 356 5.28 -10.05 -7.54
N THR A 357 6.04 -11.06 -7.96
CA THR A 357 6.33 -12.22 -7.12
C THR A 357 7.82 -12.51 -7.10
N PHE A 358 8.29 -13.02 -5.98
CA PHE A 358 9.64 -13.53 -5.78
C PHE A 358 9.51 -15.00 -5.35
N GLY A 359 9.38 -15.90 -6.34
CA GLY A 359 9.02 -17.29 -6.09
C GLY A 359 7.78 -17.38 -5.18
N ASP A 360 7.87 -18.22 -4.15
CA ASP A 360 6.85 -18.37 -3.10
C ASP A 360 7.15 -17.55 -1.83
N SER A 361 8.21 -16.71 -1.85
CA SER A 361 8.66 -15.97 -0.67
C SER A 361 7.85 -14.70 -0.42
N LEU A 362 7.53 -13.95 -1.46
CA LEU A 362 6.82 -12.68 -1.35
C LEU A 362 5.99 -12.39 -2.60
N CYS A 363 4.76 -11.95 -2.40
CA CYS A 363 3.88 -11.40 -3.43
C CYS A 363 3.54 -9.95 -3.09
N MET A 364 3.74 -9.05 -4.04
CA MET A 364 3.46 -7.61 -3.90
C MET A 364 2.45 -7.19 -4.97
N THR A 365 1.30 -6.67 -4.57
CA THR A 365 0.31 -6.12 -5.50
C THR A 365 0.30 -4.59 -5.41
N PHE A 366 0.21 -3.94 -6.57
CA PHE A 366 0.19 -2.50 -6.74
C PHE A 366 -1.13 -2.09 -7.39
N LEU A 367 -1.95 -1.36 -6.65
CA LEU A 367 -3.24 -0.82 -7.08
C LEU A 367 -3.11 0.68 -7.40
N ALA A 368 -3.78 1.11 -8.44
CA ALA A 368 -3.82 2.51 -8.84
C ALA A 368 -4.82 3.33 -8.01
N GLY A 369 -4.63 4.65 -7.98
CA GLY A 369 -5.56 5.58 -7.34
C GLY A 369 -5.58 5.52 -5.81
N GLU A 370 -6.56 6.19 -5.23
CA GLU A 370 -6.75 6.29 -3.78
C GLU A 370 -7.64 5.15 -3.29
N VAL A 371 -7.01 4.03 -2.96
CA VAL A 371 -7.69 2.78 -2.56
C VAL A 371 -8.04 2.82 -1.07
N CYS A 372 -9.26 2.42 -0.70
CA CYS A 372 -9.70 2.36 0.70
C CYS A 372 -9.21 1.10 1.42
N VAL A 373 -9.22 1.14 2.74
CA VAL A 373 -8.67 0.09 3.62
C VAL A 373 -9.39 -1.26 3.49
N ASP A 374 -10.64 -1.27 3.06
CA ASP A 374 -11.42 -2.50 2.89
C ASP A 374 -10.72 -3.49 1.94
N TYR A 375 -10.05 -2.99 0.89
CA TYR A 375 -9.27 -3.84 -0.01
C TYR A 375 -8.09 -4.51 0.69
N ALA A 376 -7.35 -3.77 1.53
CA ALA A 376 -6.24 -4.35 2.28
C ALA A 376 -6.73 -5.43 3.24
N ASN A 377 -7.77 -5.15 4.01
CA ASN A 377 -8.33 -6.09 4.96
C ASN A 377 -8.92 -7.33 4.28
N ARG A 378 -9.57 -7.17 3.13
CA ARG A 378 -10.12 -8.28 2.35
C ARG A 378 -9.03 -9.15 1.73
N LEU A 379 -8.10 -8.55 1.00
CA LEU A 379 -7.04 -9.29 0.33
C LEU A 379 -6.11 -10.00 1.32
N LYS A 380 -5.82 -9.41 2.49
CA LYS A 380 -5.05 -10.05 3.56
C LYS A 380 -5.78 -11.22 4.24
N ARG A 381 -7.11 -11.30 4.15
CA ARG A 381 -7.88 -12.48 4.59
C ARG A 381 -7.89 -13.59 3.55
N GLU A 382 -8.00 -13.22 2.27
CA GLU A 382 -8.17 -14.15 1.16
C GLU A 382 -6.82 -14.68 0.63
N LEU A 383 -5.73 -13.94 0.92
CA LEU A 383 -4.36 -14.29 0.56
C LEU A 383 -3.49 -14.47 1.80
N ASN A 384 -2.37 -15.18 1.66
CA ASN A 384 -1.46 -15.43 2.77
C ASN A 384 -0.82 -14.12 3.27
N ARG A 385 -1.44 -13.52 4.30
CA ARG A 385 -1.01 -12.26 4.92
C ARG A 385 0.49 -12.21 5.24
N GLU A 386 1.09 -13.33 5.62
CA GLU A 386 2.51 -13.39 6.00
C GLU A 386 3.46 -13.30 4.81
N ARG A 387 2.98 -13.38 3.59
CA ARG A 387 3.76 -13.33 2.34
C ARG A 387 3.13 -12.42 1.28
N PHE A 388 2.08 -11.68 1.64
CA PHE A 388 1.37 -10.78 0.75
C PHE A 388 1.49 -9.33 1.21
N TRP A 389 1.82 -8.44 0.29
CA TRP A 389 1.99 -7.01 0.50
C TRP A 389 1.15 -6.22 -0.51
N LEU A 390 0.20 -5.42 -0.03
CA LEU A 390 -0.60 -4.53 -0.86
C LEU A 390 -0.04 -3.11 -0.83
N ASN A 391 0.26 -2.56 -2.00
CA ASN A 391 0.53 -1.15 -2.23
C ASN A 391 -0.65 -0.51 -2.97
N ALA A 392 -0.98 0.73 -2.66
CA ALA A 392 -1.89 1.57 -3.44
C ALA A 392 -1.13 2.75 -4.06
N TYR A 393 -1.83 3.74 -4.58
CA TYR A 393 -1.21 4.95 -5.13
C TYR A 393 -0.08 4.62 -6.12
N SER A 394 -0.34 3.70 -7.04
CA SER A 394 0.67 3.15 -7.94
C SER A 394 0.25 3.28 -9.40
N ASN A 395 1.18 3.63 -10.27
CA ASN A 395 1.08 3.68 -11.73
C ASN A 395 0.08 4.69 -12.32
N ASP A 396 -1.00 5.04 -11.63
CA ASP A 396 -1.95 6.08 -12.05
C ASP A 396 -2.64 6.72 -10.85
N PHE A 397 -2.79 8.04 -10.91
CA PHE A 397 -3.59 8.83 -9.97
C PHE A 397 -4.87 9.28 -10.65
N GLY A 398 -5.75 8.33 -10.97
CA GLY A 398 -6.97 8.56 -11.74
C GLY A 398 -8.16 9.04 -10.91
N CYS A 399 -8.36 8.48 -9.73
CA CYS A 399 -9.48 8.79 -8.81
C CYS A 399 -9.36 8.02 -7.48
N TYR A 400 -10.36 8.19 -6.61
CA TYR A 400 -10.62 7.31 -5.47
C TYR A 400 -11.17 5.96 -5.93
N ILE A 401 -10.82 4.91 -5.20
CA ILE A 401 -11.30 3.55 -5.43
C ILE A 401 -12.04 3.08 -4.17
N PRO A 402 -13.37 3.31 -4.11
CA PRO A 402 -14.19 2.88 -2.99
C PRO A 402 -14.38 1.36 -2.95
N SER A 403 -14.65 0.82 -1.76
CA SER A 403 -15.28 -0.50 -1.63
C SER A 403 -16.78 -0.43 -1.96
N GLU A 404 -17.44 -1.58 -2.08
CA GLU A 404 -18.90 -1.63 -2.23
C GLU A 404 -19.59 -0.97 -1.03
N ARG A 405 -19.04 -1.14 0.17
CA ARG A 405 -19.53 -0.48 1.39
C ARG A 405 -19.48 1.04 1.26
N LEU A 406 -18.30 1.60 0.91
CA LEU A 406 -18.13 3.04 0.78
C LEU A 406 -18.95 3.63 -0.37
N LEU A 407 -19.09 2.89 -1.47
CA LEU A 407 -19.92 3.29 -2.61
C LEU A 407 -21.40 3.38 -2.19
N ALA A 408 -21.90 2.41 -1.43
CA ALA A 408 -23.26 2.41 -0.91
C ALA A 408 -23.53 3.52 0.13
N GLU A 409 -22.55 3.78 1.02
CA GLU A 409 -22.61 4.87 2.00
C GLU A 409 -22.57 6.26 1.33
N GLY A 410 -21.95 6.38 0.15
CA GLY A 410 -21.78 7.64 -0.56
C GLY A 410 -20.87 8.62 0.19
N GLY A 411 -21.01 9.92 -0.07
CA GLY A 411 -20.17 10.96 0.54
C GLY A 411 -18.72 10.94 0.05
N TYR A 412 -17.82 11.60 0.81
CA TYR A 412 -16.39 11.68 0.45
C TYR A 412 -15.72 10.32 0.60
N GLY A 413 -14.95 9.90 -0.41
CA GLY A 413 -14.39 8.56 -0.52
C GLY A 413 -15.38 7.50 -1.03
N GLY A 414 -16.68 7.85 -1.21
CA GLY A 414 -17.71 7.02 -1.81
C GLY A 414 -18.26 7.58 -3.12
N GLY A 415 -17.63 8.64 -3.68
CA GLY A 415 -17.96 9.23 -4.98
C GLY A 415 -18.15 10.74 -5.01
N ALA A 416 -18.30 11.43 -3.87
CA ALA A 416 -18.44 12.89 -3.86
C ALA A 416 -17.19 13.64 -4.33
N GLU A 417 -16.04 13.01 -4.32
CA GLU A 417 -14.73 13.52 -4.76
C GLU A 417 -14.47 13.39 -6.27
N MET A 418 -15.25 12.60 -7.00
CA MET A 418 -15.07 12.37 -8.44
C MET A 418 -14.98 13.66 -9.28
N PRO A 419 -15.66 14.76 -8.91
CA PRO A 419 -15.51 16.04 -9.57
C PRO A 419 -14.09 16.60 -9.60
N TYR A 420 -13.25 16.33 -8.58
CA TYR A 420 -11.85 16.78 -8.54
C TYR A 420 -10.99 16.13 -9.62
N PHE A 421 -11.38 14.94 -10.06
CA PHE A 421 -10.71 14.16 -11.11
C PHE A 421 -11.32 14.37 -12.50
N ALA A 422 -12.21 15.34 -12.63
CA ALA A 422 -12.94 15.62 -13.87
C ALA A 422 -13.71 14.39 -14.42
N LEU A 423 -14.22 13.54 -13.52
CA LEU A 423 -15.08 12.41 -13.86
C LEU A 423 -16.56 12.83 -13.81
N PRO A 424 -17.39 12.37 -14.77
CA PRO A 424 -18.78 12.83 -14.90
C PRO A 424 -19.72 12.15 -13.91
N SER A 425 -19.37 10.96 -13.40
CA SER A 425 -20.22 10.10 -12.57
C SER A 425 -19.40 9.30 -11.58
N ILE A 426 -20.07 8.68 -10.60
CA ILE A 426 -19.50 7.72 -9.65
C ILE A 426 -19.46 6.32 -10.29
N PHE A 427 -18.74 5.38 -9.67
CA PHE A 427 -18.68 4.00 -10.12
C PHE A 427 -20.03 3.28 -10.05
N GLN A 428 -20.19 2.27 -10.89
CA GLN A 428 -21.23 1.25 -10.73
C GLN A 428 -20.82 0.27 -9.62
N SER A 429 -21.82 -0.38 -9.00
CA SER A 429 -21.60 -1.51 -8.09
C SER A 429 -20.91 -2.68 -8.80
N GLY A 430 -20.17 -3.48 -8.05
CA GLY A 430 -19.37 -4.60 -8.56
C GLY A 430 -17.90 -4.27 -8.81
N LEU A 431 -17.45 -3.01 -8.61
CA LEU A 431 -16.05 -2.64 -8.84
C LEU A 431 -15.10 -3.36 -7.89
N GLU A 432 -15.45 -3.50 -6.61
CA GLU A 432 -14.61 -4.19 -5.62
C GLU A 432 -14.37 -5.64 -6.04
N GLN A 433 -15.43 -6.35 -6.41
CA GLN A 433 -15.32 -7.74 -6.85
C GLN A 433 -14.47 -7.88 -8.11
N LYS A 434 -14.58 -6.95 -9.08
CA LYS A 434 -13.73 -6.95 -10.28
C LYS A 434 -12.26 -6.78 -9.95
N ILE A 435 -11.92 -5.83 -9.08
CA ILE A 435 -10.54 -5.57 -8.67
C ILE A 435 -9.97 -6.77 -7.90
N VAL A 436 -10.71 -7.30 -6.92
CA VAL A 436 -10.27 -8.43 -6.11
C VAL A 436 -10.09 -9.69 -6.98
N ALA A 437 -11.03 -9.98 -7.88
CA ALA A 437 -10.93 -11.12 -8.79
C ALA A 437 -9.70 -11.01 -9.72
N GLU A 438 -9.40 -9.81 -10.23
CA GLU A 438 -8.20 -9.59 -11.04
C GLU A 438 -6.92 -9.75 -10.21
N VAL A 439 -6.86 -9.23 -8.98
CA VAL A 439 -5.72 -9.44 -8.07
C VAL A 439 -5.51 -10.94 -7.83
N GLN A 440 -6.56 -11.67 -7.47
CA GLN A 440 -6.50 -13.11 -7.24
C GLN A 440 -6.02 -13.88 -8.47
N SER A 441 -6.42 -13.45 -9.67
CA SER A 441 -5.98 -14.09 -10.93
C SER A 441 -4.50 -13.89 -11.25
N GLN A 442 -3.87 -12.81 -10.73
CA GLN A 442 -2.46 -12.50 -10.90
C GLN A 442 -1.58 -13.14 -9.81
N VAL A 443 -2.15 -13.40 -8.64
CA VAL A 443 -1.44 -13.97 -7.49
C VAL A 443 -1.37 -15.50 -7.65
N PRO A 444 -0.18 -16.13 -7.53
CA PRO A 444 -0.06 -17.58 -7.60
C PRO A 444 -0.88 -18.30 -6.52
N GLU A 445 -1.39 -19.49 -6.84
CA GLU A 445 -2.25 -20.27 -5.94
C GLU A 445 -1.59 -20.57 -4.59
N SER A 446 -0.27 -20.71 -4.55
CA SER A 446 0.50 -20.92 -3.32
C SER A 446 0.37 -19.79 -2.28
N PHE A 447 -0.11 -18.63 -2.69
CA PHE A 447 -0.41 -17.49 -1.82
C PHE A 447 -1.89 -17.42 -1.42
N HIS A 448 -2.78 -18.20 -2.02
CA HIS A 448 -4.19 -18.18 -1.67
C HIS A 448 -4.42 -18.92 -0.35
N VAL A 449 -5.31 -18.40 0.48
CA VAL A 449 -5.82 -19.12 1.63
C VAL A 449 -6.82 -20.15 1.10
N PRO A 450 -6.65 -21.45 1.37
CA PRO A 450 -7.58 -22.46 0.87
C PRO A 450 -9.02 -22.16 1.29
N THR A 451 -9.95 -22.17 0.32
CA THR A 451 -11.38 -22.07 0.58
C THR A 451 -11.82 -23.28 1.40
N GLY A 452 -12.12 -23.07 2.68
CA GLY A 452 -12.43 -24.13 3.65
C GLY A 452 -11.58 -24.06 4.92
N THR A 453 -10.44 -23.38 4.91
CA THR A 453 -9.77 -22.91 6.12
C THR A 453 -10.41 -21.60 6.59
N GLN A 454 -11.65 -21.68 7.04
CA GLN A 454 -12.22 -20.61 7.84
C GLN A 454 -11.38 -20.50 9.11
N GLY A 455 -10.55 -19.46 9.14
CA GLY A 455 -9.76 -19.10 10.31
C GLY A 455 -8.56 -20.02 10.58
N VAL A 456 -7.56 -19.47 11.26
CA VAL A 456 -6.63 -20.29 12.06
C VAL A 456 -7.51 -21.23 12.89
N PRO A 457 -7.31 -22.57 12.84
CA PRO A 457 -8.13 -23.48 13.64
C PRO A 457 -8.16 -22.95 15.06
N ALA A 458 -9.34 -22.95 15.65
CA ALA A 458 -9.52 -22.50 17.02
C ALA A 458 -8.46 -23.18 17.88
N LYS A 459 -7.63 -22.39 18.55
CA LYS A 459 -6.63 -22.92 19.47
C LYS A 459 -7.37 -23.57 20.63
N SER A 460 -6.80 -24.63 21.15
CA SER A 460 -7.28 -25.14 22.45
C SER A 460 -7.21 -23.99 23.48
N PRO A 461 -8.06 -24.00 24.52
CA PRO A 461 -7.99 -22.99 25.58
C PRO A 461 -6.58 -22.86 26.19
N GLN A 462 -5.86 -23.97 26.34
CA GLN A 462 -4.47 -24.01 26.84
C GLN A 462 -3.48 -23.37 25.85
N ASP A 463 -3.64 -23.58 24.55
CA ASP A 463 -2.77 -22.97 23.54
C ASP A 463 -3.07 -21.48 23.38
N SER A 464 -4.34 -21.07 23.53
CA SER A 464 -4.72 -19.65 23.57
C SER A 464 -4.07 -18.94 24.76
N LEU A 465 -4.11 -19.56 25.95
CA LEU A 465 -3.47 -19.03 27.17
C LEU A 465 -1.97 -18.81 26.96
N ARG A 466 -1.26 -19.76 26.32
CA ARG A 466 0.18 -19.64 26.03
C ARG A 466 0.53 -18.50 25.08
N CYS A 467 -0.42 -18.02 24.26
CA CYS A 467 -0.22 -16.91 23.34
C CYS A 467 -0.47 -15.54 23.97
N MET A 468 -1.05 -15.49 25.18
CA MET A 468 -1.33 -14.24 25.87
C MET A 468 -0.06 -13.67 26.49
N GLN A 469 0.22 -12.41 26.19
CA GLN A 469 1.34 -11.65 26.78
C GLN A 469 0.76 -10.61 27.74
N THR A 470 1.27 -10.59 28.97
CA THR A 470 0.90 -9.60 29.99
C THR A 470 2.04 -8.63 30.24
N SER A 471 1.71 -7.43 30.72
CA SER A 471 2.71 -6.57 31.33
C SER A 471 3.26 -7.24 32.62
N THR A 472 4.53 -7.04 32.90
CA THR A 472 5.25 -7.61 34.03
C THR A 472 4.48 -7.45 35.35
N LYS A 473 4.13 -8.54 35.99
CA LYS A 473 3.45 -8.74 37.30
C LYS A 473 1.99 -9.21 37.24
N LEU A 474 1.43 -9.49 36.06
CA LEU A 474 0.10 -10.09 35.96
C LEU A 474 0.23 -11.51 35.44
N GLU A 475 -0.49 -12.44 36.05
CA GLU A 475 -0.65 -13.80 35.58
C GLU A 475 -2.03 -13.96 34.95
N VAL A 476 -2.11 -14.57 33.76
CA VAL A 476 -3.37 -14.91 33.12
C VAL A 476 -3.68 -16.35 33.46
N VAL A 477 -4.83 -16.60 34.07
CA VAL A 477 -5.33 -17.94 34.36
C VAL A 477 -6.60 -18.21 33.55
N LEU A 478 -6.76 -19.45 33.12
CA LEU A 478 -7.96 -19.92 32.44
C LEU A 478 -9.07 -20.16 33.47
N ALA A 479 -10.08 -19.30 33.51
CA ALA A 479 -11.20 -19.41 34.43
C ALA A 479 -12.32 -20.32 33.89
N ALA A 480 -12.63 -20.24 32.60
CA ALA A 480 -13.61 -21.09 31.95
C ALA A 480 -13.35 -21.10 30.43
N ALA A 481 -13.79 -22.16 29.76
CA ALA A 481 -13.70 -22.31 28.31
C ALA A 481 -14.86 -23.16 27.80
N GLU A 482 -14.95 -23.35 26.48
CA GLU A 482 -15.89 -24.31 25.91
C GLU A 482 -15.66 -25.73 26.44
N PRO A 483 -16.69 -26.47 26.77
CA PRO A 483 -18.12 -26.20 26.54
C PRO A 483 -18.84 -25.45 27.69
N ASP A 484 -18.15 -25.06 28.74
CA ASP A 484 -18.76 -24.42 29.92
C ASP A 484 -19.22 -22.98 29.64
N VAL A 485 -18.48 -22.27 28.79
CA VAL A 485 -18.80 -20.92 28.31
C VAL A 485 -18.58 -20.84 26.80
N THR A 486 -19.58 -20.32 26.07
CA THR A 486 -19.52 -20.12 24.61
C THR A 486 -19.84 -18.66 24.28
N ASP A 487 -19.09 -18.06 23.36
CA ASP A 487 -19.30 -16.67 22.87
C ASP A 487 -19.63 -15.64 23.96
N PRO A 488 -18.80 -15.48 25.01
CA PRO A 488 -19.08 -14.54 26.09
C PRO A 488 -18.94 -13.09 25.63
N VAL A 489 -19.99 -12.30 25.81
CA VAL A 489 -20.03 -10.86 25.44
C VAL A 489 -20.02 -9.93 26.66
N ALA A 490 -20.37 -10.42 27.83
CA ALA A 490 -20.28 -9.69 29.09
C ALA A 490 -20.11 -10.66 30.26
N ILE A 491 -19.41 -10.22 31.30
CA ILE A 491 -19.26 -10.94 32.56
C ILE A 491 -19.46 -9.98 33.74
N ASP A 492 -19.98 -10.50 34.86
CA ASP A 492 -20.08 -9.79 36.12
C ASP A 492 -20.05 -10.78 37.31
N PHE A 493 -19.61 -10.31 38.47
CA PHE A 493 -19.61 -11.12 39.69
C PHE A 493 -20.80 -10.76 40.56
N GLY A 494 -21.60 -11.77 40.89
CA GLY A 494 -22.66 -11.63 41.85
C GLY A 494 -22.13 -11.47 43.30
N PRO A 495 -22.96 -10.99 44.24
CA PRO A 495 -22.57 -10.81 45.65
C PRO A 495 -22.27 -12.13 46.34
N ASP A 496 -22.66 -13.24 45.76
CA ASP A 496 -22.42 -14.63 46.22
C ASP A 496 -21.13 -15.26 45.61
N GLY A 497 -20.33 -14.45 44.88
CA GLY A 497 -19.09 -14.89 44.23
C GLY A 497 -19.29 -15.68 42.94
N ARG A 498 -20.50 -15.82 42.44
CA ARG A 498 -20.75 -16.45 41.14
C ARG A 498 -20.35 -15.54 40.01
N LEU A 499 -19.69 -16.10 38.98
CA LEU A 499 -19.42 -15.42 37.72
C LEU A 499 -20.65 -15.55 36.80
N TRP A 500 -21.29 -14.43 36.49
CA TRP A 500 -22.38 -14.37 35.54
C TRP A 500 -21.81 -14.07 34.16
N VAL A 501 -22.25 -14.81 33.14
CA VAL A 501 -21.77 -14.71 31.76
C VAL A 501 -22.96 -14.58 30.83
N ALA A 502 -23.01 -13.49 30.05
CA ALA A 502 -23.92 -13.36 28.92
C ALA A 502 -23.27 -13.95 27.69
N GLU A 503 -23.90 -14.96 27.09
CA GLU A 503 -23.48 -15.63 25.87
C GLU A 503 -24.34 -15.19 24.69
N MET A 504 -23.72 -14.83 23.57
CA MET A 504 -24.40 -14.36 22.35
C MET A 504 -24.14 -15.32 21.17
N ASN A 505 -24.72 -16.52 21.26
CA ASN A 505 -24.49 -17.59 20.29
C ASN A 505 -25.28 -17.43 18.99
N ASP A 506 -26.17 -16.47 18.90
CA ASP A 506 -27.04 -16.18 17.76
C ASP A 506 -26.73 -14.83 17.07
N TYR A 507 -25.58 -14.24 17.35
CA TYR A 507 -25.12 -13.04 16.64
C TYR A 507 -24.62 -13.38 15.24
N GLY A 508 -25.28 -12.79 14.24
CA GLY A 508 -25.31 -13.18 12.87
C GLY A 508 -24.00 -13.44 12.14
N HIS A 509 -23.94 -14.57 11.52
CA HIS A 509 -23.03 -14.85 10.40
C HIS A 509 -23.59 -14.42 9.04
N ASP A 510 -24.85 -13.90 8.99
CA ASP A 510 -25.56 -13.50 7.77
C ASP A 510 -26.53 -12.36 8.05
N VAL A 511 -26.59 -11.37 7.15
CA VAL A 511 -27.42 -10.17 7.23
C VAL A 511 -28.92 -10.48 7.09
N TYR A 512 -29.28 -11.67 6.61
CA TYR A 512 -30.66 -12.09 6.32
C TYR A 512 -31.13 -13.30 7.13
N ALA A 513 -30.33 -13.79 8.07
CA ALA A 513 -30.61 -15.05 8.73
C ALA A 513 -31.65 -14.90 9.86
N SER A 514 -32.67 -15.72 9.81
CA SER A 514 -33.51 -16.04 10.96
C SER A 514 -32.79 -17.07 11.84
N PHE A 515 -32.13 -16.64 12.92
CA PHE A 515 -31.50 -17.55 13.85
C PHE A 515 -32.48 -17.99 14.93
N PRO A 516 -32.48 -19.27 15.33
CA PRO A 516 -33.15 -19.65 16.56
C PRO A 516 -32.45 -18.95 17.74
N PRO A 517 -33.17 -18.38 18.70
CA PRO A 517 -32.58 -17.72 19.86
C PRO A 517 -31.80 -18.73 20.71
N THR A 518 -30.47 -18.68 20.64
CA THR A 518 -29.57 -19.56 21.40
C THR A 518 -28.72 -18.80 22.42
N SER A 519 -28.78 -17.47 22.40
CA SER A 519 -28.16 -16.60 23.40
C SER A 519 -28.75 -16.84 24.78
N ARG A 520 -27.92 -16.78 25.82
CA ARG A 520 -28.34 -17.09 27.21
C ARG A 520 -27.47 -16.37 28.22
N VAL A 521 -27.92 -16.32 29.47
CA VAL A 521 -27.13 -15.92 30.62
C VAL A 521 -26.87 -17.16 31.45
N ARG A 522 -25.60 -17.43 31.74
CA ARG A 522 -25.14 -18.50 32.62
C ARG A 522 -24.52 -17.95 33.90
N TRP A 523 -24.39 -18.79 34.90
CA TRP A 523 -23.52 -18.51 36.01
C TRP A 523 -22.60 -19.71 36.26
N LEU A 524 -21.38 -19.42 36.66
CA LEU A 524 -20.36 -20.37 37.00
C LEU A 524 -20.01 -20.21 38.48
N ARG A 525 -19.65 -21.30 39.10
CA ARG A 525 -19.17 -21.33 40.48
C ARG A 525 -17.83 -22.04 40.49
N ASP A 526 -16.89 -21.46 41.21
CA ASP A 526 -15.61 -22.11 41.47
C ASP A 526 -15.86 -23.34 42.33
N THR A 527 -15.32 -24.50 41.92
CA THR A 527 -15.52 -25.80 42.57
C THR A 527 -14.25 -26.30 43.25
#